data_773554aff121058c968b27fffa41d854
#
_entry.id   773554aff121058c968b27fffa41d854
#
_cell.length_a   1.000
_cell.length_b   1.000
_cell.length_c   1.000
_cell.angle_alpha   90.00
_cell.angle_beta   90.00
_cell.angle_gamma   90.00
#
_symmetry.space_group_name_H-M   'P 1'
#
loop_
_entity.id
_entity.type
_entity.pdbx_description
1 polymer ?
#
loop_
_entity_poly.entity_id
_entity_poly.type
_entity_poly.pdbx_seq_one_letter_code
_entity_poly.pdbx_strand_id
1 'polypeptide(L)'
;MQAYRDHLKQHGYVLIKNFISPDALELSKAFLDLSVSSNLREQESNPGYLSGNVEYIHPNIFADSMLLAYKNPIEAIFETEMIPSYIFFRQYHKGSSLKIHRDRSVCEFTATILIHKDGEGGADLAFCDDEEGTNTINVAMEEGDAIIFGGAKDFDGRWHYRPTVKQNSVTQAFLHYVSPDNTPEFGFPRPMYRSQ
;
A
#
# COMPACT_ATOMS: atom_id res chain seq x y z
N MET A 1 6.61 19.45 -4.41
CA MET A 1 7.54 18.31 -4.24
C MET A 1 8.42 18.46 -3.00
N GLN A 2 9.17 19.57 -2.82
CA GLN A 2 10.08 19.73 -1.67
C GLN A 2 9.38 19.55 -0.31
N ALA A 3 8.21 20.14 -0.10
CA ALA A 3 7.46 19.99 1.16
C ALA A 3 7.11 18.52 1.49
N TYR A 4 6.87 17.67 0.49
CA TYR A 4 6.62 16.22 0.70
C TYR A 4 7.89 15.50 1.15
N ARG A 5 9.04 15.84 0.56
CA ARG A 5 10.34 15.29 0.96
C ARG A 5 10.72 15.68 2.38
N ASP A 6 10.51 16.95 2.73
CA ASP A 6 10.80 17.46 4.08
C ASP A 6 9.92 16.75 5.10
N HIS A 7 8.63 16.57 4.80
CA HIS A 7 7.70 15.85 5.68
C HIS A 7 8.10 14.37 5.83
N LEU A 8 8.45 13.70 4.73
CA LEU A 8 8.93 12.32 4.75
C LEU A 8 10.19 12.17 5.61
N LYS A 9 11.19 13.07 5.43
CA LYS A 9 12.43 13.08 6.23
C LYS A 9 12.17 13.31 7.71
N GLN A 10 11.21 14.18 8.05
CA GLN A 10 10.90 14.54 9.43
C GLN A 10 10.06 13.48 10.15
N HIS A 11 9.10 12.85 9.46
CA HIS A 11 8.07 12.00 10.06
C HIS A 11 8.15 10.53 9.64
N GLY A 12 8.96 10.20 8.64
CA GLY A 12 9.09 8.84 8.09
C GLY A 12 7.95 8.41 7.17
N TYR A 13 6.97 9.29 6.92
CA TYR A 13 5.87 9.09 5.97
C TYR A 13 5.42 10.43 5.37
N VAL A 14 4.66 10.37 4.29
CA VAL A 14 3.97 11.54 3.72
C VAL A 14 2.62 11.15 3.15
N LEU A 15 1.59 11.96 3.45
CA LEU A 15 0.26 11.87 2.82
C LEU A 15 0.22 12.79 1.60
N ILE A 16 -0.15 12.24 0.45
CA ILE A 16 -0.35 12.99 -0.79
C ILE A 16 -1.82 12.89 -1.17
N LYS A 17 -2.49 14.04 -1.14
CA LYS A 17 -3.89 14.12 -1.53
C LYS A 17 -4.04 14.03 -3.05
N ASN A 18 -5.08 13.27 -3.50
CA ASN A 18 -5.38 13.07 -4.92
C ASN A 18 -4.15 12.60 -5.72
N PHE A 19 -3.42 11.62 -5.16
CA PHE A 19 -2.21 11.08 -5.77
C PHE A 19 -2.48 10.42 -7.13
N ILE A 20 -3.59 9.71 -7.23
CA ILE A 20 -4.06 9.18 -8.52
C ILE A 20 -5.15 10.08 -9.10
N SER A 21 -5.20 10.17 -10.44
CA SER A 21 -6.23 10.97 -11.11
C SER A 21 -7.63 10.36 -10.92
N PRO A 22 -8.70 11.17 -11.04
CA PRO A 22 -10.07 10.65 -10.98
C PRO A 22 -10.33 9.51 -11.97
N ASP A 23 -9.84 9.61 -13.21
CA ASP A 23 -10.00 8.56 -14.22
C ASP A 23 -9.28 7.26 -13.82
N ALA A 24 -8.06 7.36 -13.27
CA ALA A 24 -7.33 6.20 -12.79
C ALA A 24 -8.00 5.58 -11.57
N LEU A 25 -8.62 6.38 -10.71
CA LEU A 25 -9.39 5.90 -9.57
C LEU A 25 -10.64 5.13 -10.03
N GLU A 26 -11.42 5.68 -10.96
CA GLU A 26 -12.59 5.01 -11.50
C GLU A 26 -12.23 3.72 -12.25
N LEU A 27 -11.15 3.71 -13.01
CA LEU A 27 -10.64 2.49 -13.63
C LEU A 27 -10.24 1.41 -12.59
N SER A 28 -9.63 1.84 -11.48
CA SER A 28 -9.27 0.94 -10.39
C SER A 28 -10.50 0.37 -9.69
N LYS A 29 -11.55 1.16 -9.48
CA LYS A 29 -12.83 0.68 -8.93
C LYS A 29 -13.50 -0.32 -9.85
N ALA A 30 -13.56 -0.05 -11.16
CA ALA A 30 -14.09 -0.99 -12.14
C ALA A 30 -13.31 -2.32 -12.14
N PHE A 31 -11.98 -2.27 -11.99
CA PHE A 31 -11.17 -3.48 -11.80
C PHE A 31 -11.56 -4.23 -10.52
N LEU A 32 -11.79 -3.53 -9.41
CA LEU A 32 -12.22 -4.17 -8.16
C LEU A 32 -13.56 -4.90 -8.32
N ASP A 33 -14.52 -4.31 -9.02
CA ASP A 33 -15.82 -4.93 -9.30
C ASP A 33 -15.67 -6.21 -10.14
N LEU A 34 -14.84 -6.16 -11.18
CA LEU A 34 -14.55 -7.31 -12.03
C LEU A 34 -13.76 -8.39 -11.28
N SER A 35 -12.94 -8.04 -10.30
CA SER A 35 -12.15 -9.01 -9.52
C SER A 35 -13.01 -9.99 -8.74
N VAL A 36 -14.23 -9.60 -8.36
CA VAL A 36 -15.22 -10.47 -7.69
C VAL A 36 -15.64 -11.60 -8.61
N SER A 37 -16.00 -11.28 -9.87
CA SER A 37 -16.49 -12.25 -10.84
C SER A 37 -15.40 -13.08 -11.47
N SER A 38 -14.13 -12.67 -11.38
CA SER A 38 -12.98 -13.28 -12.03
C SER A 38 -12.17 -14.22 -11.13
N ASN A 39 -12.64 -14.53 -9.92
CA ASN A 39 -11.93 -15.33 -8.91
C ASN A 39 -10.49 -14.81 -8.60
N LEU A 40 -10.29 -13.50 -8.67
CA LEU A 40 -9.00 -12.89 -8.33
C LEU A 40 -8.88 -12.59 -6.84
N ARG A 41 -9.94 -12.81 -6.07
CA ARG A 41 -9.96 -12.57 -4.62
C ARG A 41 -9.84 -13.87 -3.84
N GLU A 42 -9.07 -13.81 -2.79
CA GLU A 42 -8.94 -14.88 -1.81
C GLU A 42 -9.12 -14.32 -0.40
N GLN A 43 -9.72 -15.15 0.48
CA GLN A 43 -9.75 -14.84 1.90
C GLN A 43 -8.32 -14.91 2.45
N GLU A 44 -7.81 -13.79 2.96
CA GLU A 44 -6.50 -13.76 3.58
C GLU A 44 -6.60 -14.21 5.05
N SER A 45 -5.83 -15.22 5.40
CA SER A 45 -5.74 -15.71 6.78
C SER A 45 -4.30 -15.65 7.28
N ASN A 46 -4.05 -14.77 8.23
CA ASN A 46 -2.80 -14.69 8.96
C ASN A 46 -3.09 -14.29 10.40
N PRO A 47 -3.53 -15.25 11.27
CA PRO A 47 -4.05 -14.94 12.61
C PRO A 47 -3.00 -14.31 13.54
N GLY A 48 -1.72 -14.44 13.22
CA GLY A 48 -0.65 -13.76 13.96
C GLY A 48 -0.54 -12.27 13.66
N TYR A 49 -1.13 -11.80 12.54
CA TYR A 49 -0.86 -10.52 11.94
C TYR A 49 -2.14 -9.76 11.57
N LEU A 50 -3.09 -10.43 10.92
CA LEU A 50 -4.40 -9.92 10.54
C LEU A 50 -5.48 -10.34 11.54
N SER A 51 -6.47 -9.50 11.74
CA SER A 51 -7.68 -9.79 12.51
C SER A 51 -8.91 -9.44 11.67
N GLY A 52 -9.95 -10.26 11.80
CA GLY A 52 -11.22 -10.05 11.11
C GLY A 52 -11.24 -10.60 9.69
N ASN A 53 -12.21 -10.11 8.89
CA ASN A 53 -12.40 -10.53 7.51
C ASN A 53 -11.57 -9.64 6.58
N VAL A 54 -10.59 -10.22 5.89
CA VAL A 54 -9.68 -9.53 4.97
C VAL A 54 -9.54 -10.33 3.69
N GLU A 55 -9.72 -9.69 2.55
CA GLU A 55 -9.55 -10.29 1.24
C GLU A 55 -8.28 -9.76 0.57
N TYR A 56 -7.57 -10.66 -0.07
CA TYR A 56 -6.41 -10.39 -0.90
C TYR A 56 -6.80 -10.51 -2.37
N ILE A 57 -6.39 -9.55 -3.18
CA ILE A 57 -6.58 -9.60 -4.63
C ILE A 57 -5.21 -9.83 -5.26
N HIS A 58 -5.09 -10.96 -5.96
CA HIS A 58 -3.84 -11.39 -6.56
C HIS A 58 -3.23 -10.36 -7.49
N PRO A 59 -1.89 -10.29 -7.52
CA PRO A 59 -1.17 -9.54 -8.53
C PRO A 59 -1.57 -9.99 -9.94
N ASN A 60 -1.73 -9.01 -10.81
CA ASN A 60 -2.16 -9.21 -12.20
C ASN A 60 -1.65 -8.07 -13.08
N ILE A 61 -1.86 -8.15 -14.37
CA ILE A 61 -1.32 -7.16 -15.32
C ILE A 61 -1.82 -5.73 -15.06
N PHE A 62 -3.05 -5.56 -14.58
CA PHE A 62 -3.57 -4.23 -14.21
C PHE A 62 -2.79 -3.67 -13.01
N ALA A 63 -2.65 -4.47 -11.96
CA ALA A 63 -1.90 -4.09 -10.77
C ALA A 63 -0.44 -3.75 -11.11
N ASP A 64 0.24 -4.60 -11.88
CA ASP A 64 1.63 -4.36 -12.28
C ASP A 64 1.78 -3.12 -13.19
N SER A 65 0.75 -2.79 -13.98
CA SER A 65 0.73 -1.54 -14.75
C SER A 65 0.67 -0.31 -13.83
N MET A 66 -0.08 -0.36 -12.73
CA MET A 66 -0.06 0.69 -11.71
C MET A 66 1.32 0.82 -11.06
N LEU A 67 1.96 -0.31 -10.71
CA LEU A 67 3.29 -0.31 -10.11
C LEU A 67 4.30 0.42 -11.02
N LEU A 68 4.25 0.20 -12.32
CA LEU A 68 5.09 0.92 -13.30
C LEU A 68 4.72 2.39 -13.45
N ALA A 69 3.43 2.69 -13.56
CA ALA A 69 2.95 4.06 -13.81
C ALA A 69 3.30 5.02 -12.67
N TYR A 70 3.28 4.53 -11.42
CA TYR A 70 3.53 5.36 -10.24
C TYR A 70 4.97 5.31 -9.72
N LYS A 71 5.87 4.56 -10.37
CA LYS A 71 7.29 4.48 -9.99
C LYS A 71 7.95 5.86 -9.94
N ASN A 72 7.93 6.60 -11.05
CA ASN A 72 8.64 7.88 -11.15
C ASN A 72 8.17 8.94 -10.14
N PRO A 73 6.85 9.14 -9.90
CA PRO A 73 6.39 10.01 -8.81
C PRO A 73 6.92 9.63 -7.43
N ILE A 74 7.02 8.34 -7.14
CA ILE A 74 7.50 7.84 -5.84
C ILE A 74 9.02 8.02 -5.73
N GLU A 75 9.78 7.68 -6.78
CA GLU A 75 11.22 7.97 -6.87
C GLU A 75 11.53 9.44 -6.61
N ALA A 76 10.74 10.34 -7.21
CA ALA A 76 10.92 11.76 -7.02
C ALA A 76 10.72 12.23 -5.57
N ILE A 77 9.94 11.51 -4.76
CA ILE A 77 9.73 11.82 -3.35
C ILE A 77 10.92 11.37 -2.50
N PHE A 78 11.41 10.15 -2.73
CA PHE A 78 12.56 9.60 -2.01
C PHE A 78 13.91 10.10 -2.52
N GLU A 79 13.96 10.71 -3.70
CA GLU A 79 15.21 11.12 -4.39
C GLU A 79 16.13 9.92 -4.66
N THR A 80 15.55 8.78 -4.98
CA THR A 80 16.28 7.52 -5.16
C THR A 80 15.72 6.73 -6.34
N GLU A 81 16.60 6.07 -7.10
CA GLU A 81 16.20 5.11 -8.11
C GLU A 81 15.58 3.87 -7.45
N MET A 82 14.54 3.32 -8.08
CA MET A 82 13.82 2.17 -7.52
C MET A 82 13.60 1.09 -8.56
N ILE A 83 13.57 -0.15 -8.09
CA ILE A 83 13.16 -1.32 -8.85
C ILE A 83 11.79 -1.75 -8.32
N PRO A 84 10.78 -1.95 -9.21
CA PRO A 84 9.50 -2.50 -8.80
C PRO A 84 9.67 -3.87 -8.15
N SER A 85 9.09 -4.07 -6.98
CA SER A 85 9.11 -5.35 -6.28
C SER A 85 7.81 -6.12 -6.53
N TYR A 86 6.70 -5.62 -6.00
CA TYR A 86 5.37 -6.18 -6.26
C TYR A 86 4.27 -5.21 -5.84
N ILE A 87 3.05 -5.53 -6.27
CA ILE A 87 1.82 -4.82 -5.89
C ILE A 87 0.74 -5.84 -5.60
N PHE A 88 -0.14 -5.53 -4.67
CA PHE A 88 -1.39 -6.25 -4.42
C PHE A 88 -2.47 -5.29 -3.95
N PHE A 89 -3.73 -5.74 -4.01
CA PHE A 89 -4.83 -5.07 -3.36
C PHE A 89 -5.28 -5.87 -2.15
N ARG A 90 -5.71 -5.17 -1.13
CA ARG A 90 -6.30 -5.77 0.06
C ARG A 90 -7.58 -5.05 0.42
N GLN A 91 -8.65 -5.81 0.65
CA GLN A 91 -9.91 -5.31 1.16
C GLN A 91 -10.08 -5.73 2.60
N TYR A 92 -10.21 -4.75 3.47
CA TYR A 92 -10.52 -4.92 4.87
C TYR A 92 -12.01 -4.68 5.08
N HIS A 93 -12.71 -5.62 5.72
CA HIS A 93 -14.09 -5.45 6.13
C HIS A 93 -14.18 -4.90 7.54
N LYS A 94 -15.38 -4.40 7.91
CA LYS A 94 -15.65 -3.84 9.24
C LYS A 94 -15.19 -4.77 10.37
N GLY A 95 -14.49 -4.20 11.32
CA GLY A 95 -13.93 -4.92 12.46
C GLY A 95 -12.57 -5.57 12.20
N SER A 96 -12.08 -5.57 10.95
CA SER A 96 -10.73 -6.08 10.67
C SER A 96 -9.65 -5.05 11.01
N SER A 97 -8.45 -5.54 11.24
CA SER A 97 -7.27 -4.74 11.55
C SER A 97 -5.99 -5.45 11.15
N LEU A 98 -4.89 -4.69 11.08
CA LEU A 98 -3.54 -5.21 10.86
C LEU A 98 -2.67 -4.76 12.03
N LYS A 99 -1.95 -5.68 12.68
CA LYS A 99 -1.11 -5.40 13.84
C LYS A 99 0.05 -4.48 13.53
N ILE A 100 0.60 -3.85 14.55
CA ILE A 100 1.82 -3.05 14.47
C ILE A 100 2.96 -3.91 13.94
N HIS A 101 3.65 -3.38 12.91
CA HIS A 101 4.76 -4.08 12.26
C HIS A 101 5.64 -3.11 11.47
N ARG A 102 6.74 -3.63 11.01
CA ARG A 102 7.54 -3.12 9.90
C ARG A 102 7.54 -4.14 8.77
N ASP A 103 7.62 -3.67 7.56
CA ASP A 103 7.56 -4.50 6.37
C ASP A 103 8.80 -5.41 6.22
N ARG A 104 8.70 -6.36 5.29
CA ARG A 104 9.83 -7.19 4.85
C ARG A 104 10.80 -6.38 4.02
N SER A 105 12.04 -6.83 3.89
CA SER A 105 13.11 -6.15 3.11
C SER A 105 12.71 -5.84 1.67
N VAL A 106 11.88 -6.67 1.06
CA VAL A 106 11.36 -6.50 -0.31
C VAL A 106 10.29 -5.42 -0.44
N CYS A 107 9.91 -4.76 0.66
CA CYS A 107 8.99 -3.62 0.76
C CYS A 107 9.74 -2.38 1.27
N GLU A 108 10.96 -2.13 0.77
CA GLU A 108 11.82 -1.04 1.25
C GLU A 108 11.12 0.31 1.14
N PHE A 109 10.52 0.59 -0.01
CA PHE A 109 9.70 1.77 -0.26
C PHE A 109 8.26 1.34 -0.55
N THR A 110 7.34 1.90 0.21
CA THR A 110 5.92 1.54 0.13
C THR A 110 5.07 2.76 -0.20
N ALA A 111 4.15 2.60 -1.14
CA ALA A 111 3.03 3.52 -1.36
C ALA A 111 1.72 2.77 -1.17
N THR A 112 0.91 3.23 -0.22
CA THR A 112 -0.44 2.71 0.02
C THR A 112 -1.45 3.70 -0.55
N ILE A 113 -2.25 3.28 -1.54
CA ILE A 113 -3.26 4.11 -2.20
C ILE A 113 -4.65 3.66 -1.78
N LEU A 114 -5.49 4.56 -1.28
CA LEU A 114 -6.89 4.25 -1.01
C LEU A 114 -7.68 4.27 -2.31
N ILE A 115 -8.19 3.11 -2.71
CA ILE A 115 -8.97 2.95 -3.95
C ILE A 115 -10.47 3.08 -3.68
N HIS A 116 -10.96 2.42 -2.63
CA HIS A 116 -12.39 2.44 -2.32
C HIS A 116 -12.64 2.32 -0.82
N LYS A 117 -13.65 3.03 -0.35
CA LYS A 117 -14.22 2.85 0.99
C LYS A 117 -15.75 2.86 0.91
N ASP A 118 -16.37 1.96 1.63
CA ASP A 118 -17.82 1.93 1.83
C ASP A 118 -18.14 2.34 3.27
N GLY A 119 -18.67 3.55 3.44
CA GLY A 119 -19.00 4.15 4.73
C GLY A 119 -18.32 5.49 4.97
N GLU A 120 -18.73 6.14 6.06
CA GLU A 120 -18.26 7.48 6.43
C GLU A 120 -16.89 7.48 7.12
N GLY A 121 -16.23 8.64 7.11
CA GLY A 121 -14.92 8.88 7.70
C GLY A 121 -13.74 8.44 6.81
N GLY A 122 -12.55 8.92 7.13
CA GLY A 122 -11.31 8.52 6.44
C GLY A 122 -10.90 7.09 6.77
N ALA A 123 -10.20 6.45 5.86
CA ALA A 123 -9.56 5.17 6.12
C ALA A 123 -8.17 5.42 6.72
N ASP A 124 -8.00 5.05 8.00
CA ASP A 124 -6.77 5.37 8.74
C ASP A 124 -5.66 4.35 8.47
N LEU A 125 -4.44 4.86 8.27
CA LEU A 125 -3.20 4.13 8.51
C LEU A 125 -2.50 4.80 9.69
N ALA A 126 -2.01 4.03 10.65
CA ALA A 126 -1.36 4.55 11.84
C ALA A 126 0.14 4.29 11.81
N PHE A 127 0.91 5.26 12.29
CA PHE A 127 2.37 5.17 12.46
C PHE A 127 2.70 5.35 13.94
N CYS A 128 3.74 4.66 14.40
CA CYS A 128 4.25 4.75 15.77
C CYS A 128 5.77 4.62 15.80
N ASP A 129 6.35 4.83 16.98
CA ASP A 129 7.80 4.81 17.12
C ASP A 129 8.35 3.40 17.38
N ASP A 130 7.53 2.49 17.93
CA ASP A 130 7.95 1.16 18.35
C ASP A 130 6.81 0.12 18.20
N GLU A 131 7.10 -1.13 18.54
CA GLU A 131 6.15 -2.25 18.48
C GLU A 131 5.04 -2.18 19.54
N GLU A 132 5.23 -1.38 20.57
CA GLU A 132 4.25 -1.12 21.63
C GLU A 132 3.24 -0.03 21.23
N GLY A 133 3.49 0.69 20.13
CA GLY A 133 2.61 1.73 19.63
C GLY A 133 2.82 3.10 20.29
N THR A 134 4.03 3.36 20.80
CA THR A 134 4.37 4.65 21.40
C THR A 134 4.24 5.79 20.38
N ASN A 135 3.70 6.94 20.81
CA ASN A 135 3.50 8.13 19.97
C ASN A 135 2.73 7.87 18.67
N THR A 136 1.67 7.08 18.75
CA THR A 136 0.83 6.75 17.58
C THR A 136 0.21 7.99 16.95
N ILE A 137 0.33 8.10 15.63
CA ILE A 137 -0.31 9.10 14.78
C ILE A 137 -1.21 8.38 13.76
N ASN A 138 -2.51 8.71 13.76
CA ASN A 138 -3.44 8.22 12.74
C ASN A 138 -3.46 9.18 11.55
N VAL A 139 -3.30 8.66 10.35
CA VAL A 139 -3.32 9.40 9.09
C VAL A 139 -4.53 8.96 8.28
N ALA A 140 -5.54 9.81 8.22
CA ALA A 140 -6.79 9.54 7.50
C ALA A 140 -6.61 9.79 5.99
N MET A 141 -7.02 8.81 5.20
CA MET A 141 -7.01 8.86 3.73
C MET A 141 -8.43 9.01 3.20
N GLU A 142 -8.56 9.72 2.08
CA GLU A 142 -9.73 9.71 1.21
C GLU A 142 -9.40 8.96 -0.09
N GLU A 143 -10.42 8.55 -0.84
CA GLU A 143 -10.23 7.84 -2.12
C GLU A 143 -9.34 8.65 -3.07
N GLY A 144 -8.35 8.00 -3.66
CA GLY A 144 -7.33 8.62 -4.51
C GLY A 144 -6.10 9.15 -3.77
N ASP A 145 -6.12 9.23 -2.44
CA ASP A 145 -4.95 9.62 -1.64
C ASP A 145 -3.93 8.49 -1.58
N ALA A 146 -2.65 8.86 -1.42
CA ALA A 146 -1.59 7.92 -1.10
C ALA A 146 -0.84 8.32 0.17
N ILE A 147 -0.46 7.33 0.96
CA ILE A 147 0.58 7.48 1.99
C ILE A 147 1.83 6.76 1.48
N ILE A 148 2.96 7.48 1.49
CA ILE A 148 4.26 6.99 1.03
C ILE A 148 5.22 6.99 2.22
N PHE A 149 5.93 5.87 2.42
CA PHE A 149 6.83 5.68 3.57
C PHE A 149 7.91 4.63 3.29
N GLY A 150 9.01 4.67 4.05
CA GLY A 150 9.94 3.54 4.15
C GLY A 150 9.34 2.49 5.08
N GLY A 151 9.08 1.28 4.56
CA GLY A 151 8.36 0.23 5.30
C GLY A 151 9.29 -0.81 5.93
N ALA A 152 10.39 -1.16 5.27
CA ALA A 152 11.16 -2.34 5.60
C ALA A 152 12.01 -2.21 6.88
N LYS A 153 11.94 -3.23 7.73
CA LYS A 153 12.67 -3.29 9.01
C LYS A 153 14.19 -3.18 8.86
N ASP A 154 14.74 -3.72 7.78
CA ASP A 154 16.19 -3.75 7.52
C ASP A 154 16.74 -2.42 6.99
N PHE A 155 15.85 -1.46 6.67
CA PHE A 155 16.13 -0.13 6.15
C PHE A 155 15.57 0.98 7.05
N ASP A 156 15.47 0.74 8.35
CA ASP A 156 14.94 1.66 9.36
C ASP A 156 13.49 2.13 9.08
N GLY A 157 12.69 1.22 8.50
CA GLY A 157 11.30 1.49 8.15
C GLY A 157 10.43 1.83 9.35
N ARG A 158 9.41 2.66 9.11
CA ARG A 158 8.46 3.08 10.15
C ARG A 158 7.59 1.92 10.65
N TRP A 159 7.40 1.85 11.98
CA TRP A 159 6.37 1.04 12.57
C TRP A 159 5.00 1.57 12.17
N HIS A 160 4.16 0.69 11.67
CA HIS A 160 2.83 1.07 11.21
C HIS A 160 1.82 -0.05 11.38
N TYR A 161 0.54 0.32 11.31
CA TYR A 161 -0.55 -0.65 11.45
C TYR A 161 -1.85 -0.07 10.89
N ARG A 162 -2.82 -0.95 10.66
CA ARG A 162 -4.18 -0.51 10.38
C ARG A 162 -5.02 -0.63 11.64
N PRO A 163 -5.54 0.48 12.16
CA PRO A 163 -6.55 0.46 13.21
C PRO A 163 -7.78 -0.33 12.77
N THR A 164 -8.60 -0.75 13.72
CA THR A 164 -9.84 -1.46 13.43
C THR A 164 -10.71 -0.65 12.46
N VAL A 165 -11.04 -1.26 11.32
CA VAL A 165 -11.86 -0.67 10.27
C VAL A 165 -13.27 -0.42 10.77
N LYS A 166 -13.75 0.82 10.67
CA LYS A 166 -15.10 1.27 11.08
C LYS A 166 -16.07 1.27 9.92
N GLN A 167 -15.61 1.51 8.71
CA GLN A 167 -16.32 1.44 7.44
C GLN A 167 -16.79 0.02 7.17
N ASN A 168 -17.80 -0.17 6.31
CA ASN A 168 -18.23 -1.51 5.89
C ASN A 168 -17.08 -2.25 5.19
N SER A 169 -16.35 -1.51 4.33
CA SER A 169 -15.10 -2.00 3.75
C SER A 169 -14.15 -0.86 3.38
N VAL A 170 -12.86 -1.20 3.29
CA VAL A 170 -11.77 -0.33 2.82
C VAL A 170 -10.86 -1.14 1.92
N THR A 171 -10.68 -0.70 0.67
CA THR A 171 -9.78 -1.35 -0.29
C THR A 171 -8.61 -0.45 -0.66
N GLN A 172 -7.41 -0.99 -0.53
CA GLN A 172 -6.18 -0.29 -0.83
C GLN A 172 -5.31 -1.09 -1.81
N ALA A 173 -4.56 -0.35 -2.64
CA ALA A 173 -3.43 -0.88 -3.39
C ALA A 173 -2.14 -0.62 -2.62
N PHE A 174 -1.27 -1.64 -2.53
CA PHE A 174 0.03 -1.58 -1.86
C PHE A 174 1.12 -1.79 -2.90
N LEU A 175 1.84 -0.72 -3.22
CA LEU A 175 2.92 -0.69 -4.18
C LEU A 175 4.25 -0.75 -3.44
N HIS A 176 5.07 -1.75 -3.78
CA HIS A 176 6.36 -1.95 -3.15
C HIS A 176 7.50 -1.85 -4.15
N TYR A 177 8.54 -1.15 -3.73
CA TYR A 177 9.77 -0.96 -4.49
C TYR A 177 10.97 -1.23 -3.60
N VAL A 178 12.10 -1.49 -4.25
CA VAL A 178 13.40 -1.68 -3.60
C VAL A 178 14.44 -0.81 -4.28
N SER A 179 15.52 -0.50 -3.56
CA SER A 179 16.70 0.14 -4.14
C SER A 179 17.41 -0.80 -5.12
N PRO A 180 18.27 -0.29 -6.04
CA PRO A 180 19.03 -1.12 -6.97
C PRO A 180 19.93 -2.16 -6.28
N ASP A 181 20.35 -1.89 -5.04
CA ASP A 181 21.20 -2.77 -4.24
C ASP A 181 20.41 -3.89 -3.51
N ASN A 182 19.08 -3.86 -3.58
CA ASN A 182 18.21 -4.85 -2.98
C ASN A 182 17.55 -5.73 -4.05
N THR A 183 17.09 -6.93 -3.68
CA THR A 183 16.50 -7.89 -4.61
C THR A 183 14.98 -7.85 -4.54
N PRO A 184 14.27 -7.54 -5.65
CA PRO A 184 12.81 -7.60 -5.69
C PRO A 184 12.29 -9.04 -5.50
N GLU A 185 11.14 -9.20 -4.83
CA GLU A 185 10.63 -10.52 -4.40
C GLU A 185 10.41 -11.51 -5.56
N PHE A 186 9.87 -11.04 -6.68
CA PHE A 186 9.47 -11.92 -7.77
C PHE A 186 10.22 -11.67 -9.08
N GLY A 187 11.19 -10.76 -9.09
CA GLY A 187 11.74 -10.21 -10.32
C GLY A 187 10.67 -9.43 -11.11
N PHE A 188 11.04 -8.33 -11.71
CA PHE A 188 10.11 -7.56 -12.52
C PHE A 188 10.67 -7.35 -13.93
N PRO A 189 9.91 -7.49 -15.03
CA PRO A 189 8.50 -7.96 -15.08
C PRO A 189 8.34 -9.43 -14.67
N ARG A 190 7.16 -9.76 -14.13
CA ARG A 190 6.85 -11.13 -13.66
C ARG A 190 7.03 -12.15 -14.77
N PRO A 191 7.50 -13.38 -14.47
CA PRO A 191 7.71 -14.41 -15.48
C PRO A 191 6.46 -14.73 -16.33
N MET A 192 5.25 -14.58 -15.75
CA MET A 192 3.99 -14.83 -16.45
C MET A 192 3.73 -13.88 -17.63
N TYR A 193 4.43 -12.75 -17.71
CA TYR A 193 4.30 -11.79 -18.81
C TYR A 193 5.41 -11.93 -19.85
N ARG A 194 6.35 -12.84 -19.63
CA ARG A 194 7.35 -13.16 -20.64
C ARG A 194 6.68 -14.10 -21.62
N SER A 195 6.61 -13.72 -22.91
CA SER A 195 6.20 -14.63 -23.97
C SER A 195 7.00 -15.93 -23.88
N GLN A 196 6.30 -17.06 -23.84
CA GLN A 196 6.90 -18.37 -24.00
C GLN A 196 7.55 -18.48 -25.38
#